data_f316d221d5b10080e5a2f3561720fe23
#
_entry.id   f316d221d5b10080e5a2f3561720fe23
#
_cell.length_a   1.000
_cell.length_b   1.000
_cell.length_c   1.000
_cell.angle_alpha   90.00
_cell.angle_beta   90.00
_cell.angle_gamma   90.00
#
_symmetry.space_group_name_H-M   'P 1'
#
loop_
_entity.id
_entity.type
_entity.pdbx_description
1 polymer ?
#
loop_
_entity_poly.entity_id
_entity_poly.type
_entity_poly.pdbx_seq_one_letter_code
_entity_poly.pdbx_strand_id
1 'polypeptide(L)'
;MPHPAPADTTVSPKARIYAMLDTDGDGVASRHDYFVRIERVRRATGRTDDDPLVIAARTAGERAWAAMDANGDGVMTYQEYAAWVDAEKFDTVCQYALGALFDLADADRDGALDRAQFTALRQALGNRPDNADAAFDALDPTGTGLVDRAAYLAAIRAYVTGDHSPMGTALY
;
A
#
# COMPACT_ATOMS: atom_id res chain seq x y z
N MET A 1 -14.25 -23.98 33.11
CA MET A 1 -14.08 -24.21 31.69
C MET A 1 -13.66 -22.89 31.04
N PRO A 2 -12.43 -22.74 30.61
CA PRO A 2 -12.08 -21.54 29.89
C PRO A 2 -12.86 -21.56 28.56
N HIS A 3 -13.54 -20.48 28.31
CA HIS A 3 -14.19 -20.22 27.04
C HIS A 3 -13.10 -20.17 25.95
N PRO A 4 -13.19 -20.89 24.84
CA PRO A 4 -12.23 -20.71 23.78
C PRO A 4 -12.32 -19.26 23.32
N ALA A 5 -11.18 -18.62 23.20
CA ALA A 5 -11.09 -17.30 22.59
C ALA A 5 -11.83 -17.34 21.24
N PRO A 6 -12.60 -16.31 20.89
CA PRO A 6 -13.24 -16.27 19.58
C PRO A 6 -12.16 -16.43 18.52
N ALA A 7 -12.36 -17.41 17.67
CA ALA A 7 -11.52 -17.65 16.52
C ALA A 7 -11.36 -16.33 15.75
N ASP A 8 -10.12 -16.05 15.46
CA ASP A 8 -9.59 -15.05 14.56
C ASP A 8 -10.65 -14.56 13.57
N THR A 9 -11.20 -13.39 13.86
CA THR A 9 -12.07 -12.71 12.91
C THR A 9 -11.15 -12.30 11.78
N THR A 10 -11.14 -13.08 10.72
CA THR A 10 -10.32 -12.83 9.53
C THR A 10 -10.71 -11.47 8.99
N VAL A 11 -9.95 -10.46 9.34
CA VAL A 11 -10.16 -9.09 8.84
C VAL A 11 -10.00 -9.15 7.33
N SER A 12 -11.00 -8.66 6.58
CA SER A 12 -10.98 -8.72 5.12
C SER A 12 -9.78 -7.97 4.55
N PRO A 13 -9.26 -8.36 3.36
CA PRO A 13 -8.19 -7.63 2.69
C PRO A 13 -8.49 -6.14 2.54
N LYS A 14 -9.70 -5.79 2.16
CA LYS A 14 -10.13 -4.39 2.03
C LYS A 14 -10.06 -3.63 3.36
N ALA A 15 -10.47 -4.26 4.46
CA ALA A 15 -10.42 -3.64 5.78
C ALA A 15 -8.95 -3.43 6.25
N ARG A 16 -8.05 -4.33 5.92
CA ARG A 16 -6.62 -4.19 6.26
C ARG A 16 -5.95 -3.07 5.47
N ILE A 17 -6.23 -2.98 4.17
CA ILE A 17 -5.74 -1.87 3.34
C ILE A 17 -6.32 -0.54 3.84
N TYR A 18 -7.62 -0.50 4.14
CA TYR A 18 -8.27 0.68 4.66
C TYR A 18 -7.64 1.16 5.98
N ALA A 19 -7.32 0.26 6.89
CA ALA A 19 -6.65 0.60 8.15
C ALA A 19 -5.27 1.25 7.94
N MET A 20 -4.60 0.99 6.82
CA MET A 20 -3.35 1.68 6.45
C MET A 20 -3.61 3.04 5.79
N LEU A 21 -4.79 3.26 5.23
CA LEU A 21 -5.20 4.56 4.69
C LEU A 21 -5.61 5.52 5.82
N ASP A 22 -6.22 5.02 6.88
CA ASP A 22 -6.56 5.76 8.11
C ASP A 22 -5.31 5.80 9.01
N THR A 23 -4.44 6.76 8.75
CA THR A 23 -3.09 6.80 9.36
C THR A 23 -3.07 7.29 10.79
N ASP A 24 -4.09 8.02 11.24
CA ASP A 24 -4.25 8.49 12.62
C ASP A 24 -5.21 7.62 13.46
N GLY A 25 -5.91 6.68 12.82
CA GLY A 25 -6.75 5.71 13.49
C GLY A 25 -8.07 6.28 14.03
N ASP A 26 -8.57 7.37 13.47
CA ASP A 26 -9.81 8.02 13.91
C ASP A 26 -11.09 7.36 13.34
N GLY A 27 -10.94 6.38 12.45
CA GLY A 27 -12.03 5.61 11.86
C GLY A 27 -12.43 6.05 10.45
N VAL A 28 -11.84 7.11 9.94
CA VAL A 28 -12.03 7.57 8.56
C VAL A 28 -10.68 7.90 7.91
N ALA A 29 -10.56 7.61 6.63
CA ALA A 29 -9.38 8.02 5.86
C ALA A 29 -9.60 9.44 5.33
N SER A 30 -8.88 10.40 5.85
CA SER A 30 -8.90 11.78 5.37
C SER A 30 -7.91 11.98 4.21
N ARG A 31 -8.08 13.09 3.48
CA ARG A 31 -7.10 13.50 2.48
C ARG A 31 -5.70 13.66 3.10
N HIS A 32 -5.62 14.19 4.30
CA HIS A 32 -4.36 14.33 5.03
C HIS A 32 -3.70 12.98 5.28
N ASP A 33 -4.46 11.98 5.76
CA ASP A 33 -3.96 10.61 5.98
C ASP A 33 -3.38 10.02 4.71
N TYR A 34 -4.09 10.19 3.60
CA TYR A 34 -3.66 9.67 2.32
C TYR A 34 -2.29 10.22 1.91
N PHE A 35 -2.11 11.54 2.01
CA PHE A 35 -0.87 12.21 1.59
C PHE A 35 0.29 12.05 2.58
N VAL A 36 0.01 11.85 3.86
CA VAL A 36 1.05 11.59 4.86
C VAL A 36 1.88 10.35 4.51
N ARG A 37 1.30 9.38 3.83
CA ARG A 37 1.98 8.17 3.37
C ARG A 37 3.09 8.50 2.36
N ILE A 38 2.80 9.37 1.41
CA ILE A 38 3.80 9.85 0.41
C ILE A 38 4.94 10.55 1.14
N GLU A 39 4.64 11.40 2.10
CA GLU A 39 5.65 12.11 2.88
C GLU A 39 6.51 11.17 3.75
N ARG A 40 5.94 10.10 4.27
CA ARG A 40 6.71 9.07 5.00
C ARG A 40 7.71 8.37 4.07
N VAL A 41 7.30 7.98 2.86
CA VAL A 41 8.20 7.36 1.87
C VAL A 41 9.27 8.36 1.44
N ARG A 42 8.90 9.61 1.16
CA ARG A 42 9.86 10.67 0.80
C ARG A 42 10.95 10.83 1.87
N ARG A 43 10.55 10.92 3.14
CA ARG A 43 11.50 11.05 4.27
C ARG A 43 12.37 9.82 4.43
N ALA A 44 11.80 8.63 4.32
CA ALA A 44 12.54 7.38 4.43
C ALA A 44 13.63 7.23 3.35
N THR A 45 13.43 7.85 2.19
CA THR A 45 14.38 7.83 1.05
C THR A 45 15.29 9.05 0.99
N GLY A 46 15.10 10.02 1.89
CA GLY A 46 15.90 11.27 1.91
C GLY A 46 15.69 12.18 0.71
N ARG A 47 14.57 12.02 -0.03
CA ARG A 47 14.28 12.83 -1.22
C ARG A 47 13.79 14.23 -0.83
N THR A 48 14.11 15.21 -1.66
CA THR A 48 13.67 16.60 -1.52
C THR A 48 12.29 16.83 -2.15
N ASP A 49 11.64 17.92 -1.80
CA ASP A 49 10.31 18.26 -2.30
C ASP A 49 10.26 18.51 -3.81
N ASP A 50 11.36 18.93 -4.40
CA ASP A 50 11.54 19.20 -5.83
C ASP A 50 11.99 17.98 -6.64
N ASP A 51 12.18 16.83 -5.99
CA ASP A 51 12.51 15.59 -6.71
C ASP A 51 11.36 15.21 -7.66
N PRO A 52 11.65 14.96 -8.95
CA PRO A 52 10.62 14.60 -9.93
C PRO A 52 9.76 13.40 -9.54
N LEU A 53 10.33 12.42 -8.83
CA LEU A 53 9.59 11.25 -8.34
C LEU A 53 8.63 11.61 -7.20
N VAL A 54 8.98 12.57 -6.36
CA VAL A 54 8.09 13.09 -5.32
C VAL A 54 6.91 13.84 -5.94
N ILE A 55 7.20 14.69 -6.92
CA ILE A 55 6.17 15.41 -7.67
C ILE A 55 5.23 14.43 -8.39
N ALA A 56 5.78 13.39 -9.02
CA ALA A 56 5.01 12.35 -9.69
C ALA A 56 4.13 11.57 -8.70
N ALA A 57 4.64 11.21 -7.53
CA ALA A 57 3.88 10.51 -6.50
C ALA A 57 2.72 11.37 -5.97
N ARG A 58 2.95 12.65 -5.72
CA ARG A 58 1.91 13.60 -5.30
C ARG A 58 0.84 13.77 -6.38
N THR A 59 1.25 13.90 -7.64
CA THR A 59 0.32 14.02 -8.78
C THR A 59 -0.54 12.77 -8.95
N ALA A 60 0.06 11.58 -8.88
CA ALA A 60 -0.68 10.32 -8.92
C ALA A 60 -1.61 10.19 -7.70
N GLY A 61 -1.16 10.63 -6.54
CA GLY A 61 -1.96 10.68 -5.31
C GLY A 61 -3.19 11.58 -5.44
N GLU A 62 -3.05 12.76 -6.02
CA GLU A 62 -4.19 13.67 -6.25
C GLU A 62 -5.25 13.04 -7.16
N ARG A 63 -4.83 12.37 -8.23
CA ARG A 63 -5.74 11.66 -9.14
C ARG A 63 -6.46 10.51 -8.43
N ALA A 64 -5.73 9.73 -7.65
CA ALA A 64 -6.31 8.62 -6.90
C ALA A 64 -7.30 9.15 -5.84
N TRP A 65 -6.93 10.18 -5.09
CA TRP A 65 -7.81 10.77 -4.08
C TRP A 65 -9.09 11.32 -4.72
N ALA A 66 -8.99 12.07 -5.81
CA ALA A 66 -10.15 12.61 -6.51
C ALA A 66 -11.11 11.52 -7.01
N ALA A 67 -10.59 10.35 -7.38
CA ALA A 67 -11.41 9.21 -7.79
C ALA A 67 -12.08 8.52 -6.59
N MET A 68 -11.40 8.45 -5.45
CA MET A 68 -11.90 7.84 -4.22
C MET A 68 -12.91 8.72 -3.49
N ASP A 69 -12.62 10.02 -3.36
CA ASP A 69 -13.46 11.02 -2.72
C ASP A 69 -14.41 11.66 -3.75
N ALA A 70 -15.29 10.84 -4.35
CA ALA A 70 -16.16 11.29 -5.43
C ALA A 70 -17.23 12.28 -4.97
N ASN A 71 -17.62 12.26 -3.69
CA ASN A 71 -18.57 13.21 -3.11
C ASN A 71 -17.92 14.54 -2.68
N GLY A 72 -16.56 14.58 -2.64
CA GLY A 72 -15.80 15.81 -2.35
C GLY A 72 -15.89 16.28 -0.90
N ASP A 73 -16.19 15.40 0.05
CA ASP A 73 -16.31 15.76 1.46
C ASP A 73 -14.97 15.73 2.24
N GLY A 74 -13.88 15.33 1.60
CA GLY A 74 -12.53 15.31 2.16
C GLY A 74 -12.22 14.12 3.02
N VAL A 75 -13.12 13.15 3.12
CA VAL A 75 -12.95 11.91 3.86
C VAL A 75 -13.49 10.73 3.08
N MET A 76 -12.99 9.54 3.37
CA MET A 76 -13.50 8.28 2.85
C MET A 76 -13.78 7.34 4.02
N THR A 77 -15.01 6.87 4.13
CA THR A 77 -15.37 5.83 5.08
C THR A 77 -14.96 4.45 4.57
N TYR A 78 -14.88 3.48 5.46
CA TYR A 78 -14.64 2.09 5.06
C TYR A 78 -15.69 1.57 4.08
N GLN A 79 -16.96 1.94 4.28
CA GLN A 79 -18.05 1.50 3.41
C GLN A 79 -17.90 2.06 1.99
N GLU A 80 -17.53 3.33 1.86
CA GLU A 80 -17.26 3.95 0.56
C GLU A 80 -16.05 3.29 -0.13
N TYR A 81 -14.97 3.09 0.60
CA TYR A 81 -13.79 2.42 0.08
C TYR A 81 -14.09 0.99 -0.37
N ALA A 82 -14.75 0.20 0.48
CA ALA A 82 -15.06 -1.21 0.17
C ALA A 82 -16.00 -1.37 -1.02
N ALA A 83 -16.92 -0.41 -1.22
CA ALA A 83 -17.80 -0.37 -2.38
C ALA A 83 -17.11 0.13 -3.66
N TRP A 84 -16.10 1.00 -3.52
CA TRP A 84 -15.38 1.61 -4.63
C TRP A 84 -14.29 0.72 -5.20
N VAL A 85 -13.50 0.06 -4.33
CA VAL A 85 -12.31 -0.68 -4.76
C VAL A 85 -12.68 -2.04 -5.37
N ASP A 86 -12.24 -2.26 -6.59
CA ASP A 86 -12.35 -3.50 -7.35
C ASP A 86 -11.17 -3.65 -8.32
N ALA A 87 -11.18 -4.67 -9.16
CA ALA A 87 -10.13 -4.91 -10.14
C ALA A 87 -9.99 -3.75 -11.14
N GLU A 88 -11.11 -3.20 -11.62
CA GLU A 88 -11.10 -2.07 -12.56
C GLU A 88 -10.51 -0.82 -11.92
N LYS A 89 -10.92 -0.50 -10.69
CA LYS A 89 -10.37 0.65 -9.95
C LYS A 89 -8.91 0.47 -9.62
N PHE A 90 -8.48 -0.75 -9.30
CA PHE A 90 -7.07 -1.03 -9.15
C PHE A 90 -6.31 -0.74 -10.44
N ASP A 91 -6.77 -1.27 -11.56
CA ASP A 91 -6.09 -1.16 -12.85
C ASP A 91 -6.09 0.27 -13.43
N THR A 92 -7.11 1.05 -13.13
CA THR A 92 -7.27 2.41 -13.67
C THR A 92 -6.81 3.52 -12.74
N VAL A 93 -6.73 3.26 -11.44
CA VAL A 93 -6.42 4.29 -10.41
C VAL A 93 -5.31 3.84 -9.48
N CYS A 94 -5.52 2.76 -8.70
CA CYS A 94 -4.63 2.42 -7.58
C CYS A 94 -3.22 2.07 -8.02
N GLN A 95 -3.06 1.33 -9.11
CA GLN A 95 -1.73 0.91 -9.58
C GLN A 95 -0.80 2.08 -9.91
N TYR A 96 -1.33 3.19 -10.37
CA TYR A 96 -0.51 4.36 -10.70
C TYR A 96 0.03 5.05 -9.44
N ALA A 97 -0.82 5.20 -8.42
CA ALA A 97 -0.40 5.77 -7.14
C ALA A 97 0.57 4.86 -6.39
N LEU A 98 0.28 3.55 -6.34
CA LEU A 98 1.15 2.56 -5.71
C LEU A 98 2.48 2.40 -6.46
N GLY A 99 2.44 2.42 -7.80
CA GLY A 99 3.63 2.39 -8.63
C GLY A 99 4.52 3.62 -8.44
N ALA A 100 3.93 4.79 -8.27
CA ALA A 100 4.69 6.00 -7.97
C ALA A 100 5.36 5.94 -6.59
N LEU A 101 4.73 5.32 -5.59
CA LEU A 101 5.35 5.06 -4.28
C LEU A 101 6.48 4.05 -4.38
N PHE A 102 6.32 3.01 -5.20
CA PHE A 102 7.38 2.05 -5.49
C PHE A 102 8.58 2.75 -6.12
N ASP A 103 8.35 3.56 -7.15
CA ASP A 103 9.40 4.31 -7.85
C ASP A 103 10.12 5.29 -6.90
N LEU A 104 9.40 5.85 -5.94
CA LEU A 104 9.96 6.72 -4.91
C LEU A 104 10.90 5.96 -3.96
N ALA A 105 10.57 4.69 -3.64
CA ALA A 105 11.37 3.81 -2.80
C ALA A 105 12.58 3.20 -3.53
N ASP A 106 12.51 3.12 -4.86
CA ASP A 106 13.59 2.62 -5.73
C ASP A 106 14.70 3.68 -5.86
N ALA A 107 15.62 3.67 -4.90
CA ALA A 107 16.64 4.72 -4.77
C ALA A 107 17.67 4.71 -5.90
N ASP A 108 18.00 3.55 -6.42
CA ASP A 108 18.98 3.35 -7.49
C ASP A 108 18.37 3.29 -8.89
N ARG A 109 17.03 3.32 -8.96
CA ARG A 109 16.24 3.36 -10.22
C ARG A 109 16.50 2.17 -11.14
N ASP A 110 16.69 1.00 -10.57
CA ASP A 110 16.88 -0.24 -11.34
C ASP A 110 15.56 -0.96 -11.68
N GLY A 111 14.42 -0.42 -11.22
CA GLY A 111 13.09 -0.98 -11.45
C GLY A 111 12.69 -2.07 -10.47
N ALA A 112 13.48 -2.29 -9.43
CA ALA A 112 13.26 -3.29 -8.41
C ALA A 112 13.63 -2.74 -7.02
N LEU A 113 13.14 -3.38 -5.98
CA LEU A 113 13.51 -3.07 -4.60
C LEU A 113 14.31 -4.22 -4.02
N ASP A 114 15.44 -3.90 -3.41
CA ASP A 114 16.11 -4.82 -2.52
C ASP A 114 15.34 -4.97 -1.18
N ARG A 115 15.78 -5.89 -0.33
CA ARG A 115 15.11 -6.15 0.94
C ARG A 115 15.02 -4.93 1.85
N ALA A 116 16.06 -4.11 1.89
CA ALA A 116 16.08 -2.91 2.72
C ALA A 116 15.12 -1.83 2.20
N GLN A 117 15.11 -1.58 0.90
CA GLN A 117 14.20 -0.64 0.24
C GLN A 117 12.74 -1.09 0.39
N PHE A 118 12.47 -2.38 0.17
CA PHE A 118 11.14 -2.97 0.33
C PHE A 118 10.63 -2.84 1.77
N THR A 119 11.47 -3.16 2.76
CA THR A 119 11.12 -3.04 4.17
C THR A 119 10.84 -1.58 4.55
N ALA A 120 11.66 -0.64 4.08
CA ALA A 120 11.47 0.78 4.34
C ALA A 120 10.15 1.30 3.73
N LEU A 121 9.82 0.90 2.50
CA LEU A 121 8.54 1.24 1.85
C LEU A 121 7.36 0.70 2.66
N ARG A 122 7.40 -0.56 3.05
CA ARG A 122 6.31 -1.18 3.83
C ARG A 122 6.09 -0.48 5.16
N GLN A 123 7.16 -0.17 5.89
CA GLN A 123 7.05 0.56 7.16
C GLN A 123 6.49 1.97 6.98
N ALA A 124 6.92 2.68 5.95
CA ALA A 124 6.40 4.01 5.63
C ALA A 124 4.90 3.99 5.30
N LEU A 125 4.42 2.90 4.69
CA LEU A 125 2.99 2.70 4.37
C LEU A 125 2.16 2.16 5.56
N GLY A 126 2.77 1.91 6.71
CA GLY A 126 2.08 1.47 7.92
C GLY A 126 2.00 -0.04 8.10
N ASN A 127 2.74 -0.82 7.32
CA ASN A 127 2.84 -2.27 7.51
C ASN A 127 3.67 -2.62 8.75
N ARG A 128 3.36 -3.77 9.34
CA ARG A 128 4.10 -4.28 10.49
C ARG A 128 5.51 -4.72 10.07
N PRO A 129 6.54 -4.39 10.87
CA PRO A 129 7.92 -4.73 10.51
C PRO A 129 8.23 -6.22 10.64
N ASP A 130 7.48 -6.96 11.49
CA ASP A 130 7.74 -8.37 11.81
C ASP A 130 7.43 -9.33 10.66
N ASN A 131 6.66 -8.93 9.65
CA ASN A 131 6.35 -9.76 8.49
C ASN A 131 7.02 -9.29 7.18
N ALA A 132 7.90 -8.31 7.24
CA ALA A 132 8.56 -7.75 6.05
C ALA A 132 9.40 -8.79 5.30
N ASP A 133 10.14 -9.62 6.03
CA ASP A 133 10.96 -10.67 5.42
C ASP A 133 10.11 -11.74 4.74
N ALA A 134 9.04 -12.20 5.38
CA ALA A 134 8.13 -13.17 4.78
C ALA A 134 7.44 -12.62 3.53
N ALA A 135 7.05 -11.36 3.53
CA ALA A 135 6.47 -10.70 2.38
C ALA A 135 7.47 -10.56 1.23
N PHE A 136 8.72 -10.20 1.53
CA PHE A 136 9.78 -10.13 0.53
C PHE A 136 10.03 -11.49 -0.11
N ASP A 137 10.20 -12.54 0.71
CA ASP A 137 10.46 -13.90 0.23
C ASP A 137 9.32 -14.44 -0.63
N ALA A 138 8.07 -14.07 -0.30
CA ALA A 138 6.91 -14.45 -1.11
C ALA A 138 6.92 -13.82 -2.51
N LEU A 139 7.50 -12.62 -2.65
CA LEU A 139 7.61 -11.89 -3.93
C LEU A 139 8.92 -12.19 -4.67
N ASP A 140 9.88 -12.81 -4.02
CA ASP A 140 11.17 -13.24 -4.59
C ASP A 140 11.36 -14.77 -4.47
N PRO A 141 10.48 -15.58 -5.08
CA PRO A 141 10.51 -17.04 -4.90
C PRO A 141 11.77 -17.70 -5.50
N THR A 142 12.47 -17.03 -6.41
CA THR A 142 13.68 -17.51 -7.04
C THR A 142 14.97 -17.08 -6.32
N GLY A 143 14.85 -16.24 -5.29
CA GLY A 143 15.99 -15.81 -4.48
C GLY A 143 16.94 -14.86 -5.19
N THR A 144 16.41 -13.98 -6.04
CA THR A 144 17.22 -12.97 -6.76
C THR A 144 17.70 -11.84 -5.84
N GLY A 145 17.08 -11.68 -4.68
CA GLY A 145 17.31 -10.57 -3.77
C GLY A 145 16.61 -9.27 -4.17
N LEU A 146 15.74 -9.31 -5.18
CA LEU A 146 15.02 -8.16 -5.74
C LEU A 146 13.55 -8.48 -5.94
N VAL A 147 12.71 -7.49 -5.70
CA VAL A 147 11.27 -7.50 -6.02
C VAL A 147 11.01 -6.47 -7.10
N ASP A 148 10.59 -6.92 -8.27
CA ASP A 148 10.28 -6.01 -9.36
C ASP A 148 8.92 -5.31 -9.18
N ARG A 149 8.76 -4.17 -9.87
CA ARG A 149 7.56 -3.33 -9.81
C ARG A 149 6.29 -4.07 -10.21
N ALA A 150 6.36 -4.89 -11.25
CA ALA A 150 5.20 -5.62 -11.75
C ALA A 150 4.76 -6.70 -10.75
N ALA A 151 5.68 -7.45 -10.16
CA ALA A 151 5.39 -8.45 -9.13
C ALA A 151 4.76 -7.81 -7.88
N TYR A 152 5.28 -6.68 -7.44
CA TYR A 152 4.74 -5.92 -6.30
C TYR A 152 3.29 -5.48 -6.54
N LEU A 153 3.02 -4.84 -7.68
CA LEU A 153 1.67 -4.37 -8.01
C LEU A 153 0.68 -5.52 -8.24
N ALA A 154 1.10 -6.59 -8.91
CA ALA A 154 0.26 -7.76 -9.13
C ALA A 154 -0.13 -8.44 -7.81
N ALA A 155 0.77 -8.50 -6.85
CA ALA A 155 0.49 -9.09 -5.54
C ALA A 155 -0.52 -8.25 -4.73
N ILE A 156 -0.43 -6.94 -4.75
CA ILE A 156 -1.40 -6.06 -4.09
C ILE A 156 -2.76 -6.18 -4.78
N ARG A 157 -2.78 -6.19 -6.11
CA ARG A 157 -4.02 -6.38 -6.89
C ARG A 157 -4.74 -7.66 -6.50
N ALA A 158 -4.03 -8.77 -6.51
CA ALA A 158 -4.58 -10.07 -6.13
C ALA A 158 -5.12 -10.06 -4.69
N TYR A 159 -4.41 -9.43 -3.77
CA TYR A 159 -4.86 -9.29 -2.40
C TYR A 159 -6.15 -8.49 -2.26
N VAL A 160 -6.23 -7.32 -2.89
CA VAL A 160 -7.39 -6.42 -2.82
C VAL A 160 -8.62 -7.01 -3.51
N THR A 161 -8.44 -7.75 -4.59
CA THR A 161 -9.54 -8.38 -5.34
C THR A 161 -10.01 -9.71 -4.76
N GLY A 162 -9.37 -10.20 -3.70
CA GLY A 162 -9.71 -11.47 -3.05
C GLY A 162 -9.15 -12.70 -3.74
N ASP A 163 -8.31 -12.53 -4.75
CA ASP A 163 -7.56 -13.62 -5.36
C ASP A 163 -6.47 -14.12 -4.40
N HIS A 164 -6.09 -15.39 -4.52
CA HIS A 164 -5.01 -15.94 -3.72
C HIS A 164 -3.69 -15.27 -4.07
N SER A 165 -3.25 -14.35 -3.22
CA SER A 165 -1.95 -13.70 -3.35
C SER A 165 -0.91 -14.42 -2.51
N PRO A 166 0.31 -14.69 -3.03
CA PRO A 166 1.43 -15.16 -2.21
C PRO A 166 1.72 -14.24 -1.02
N MET A 167 1.41 -12.96 -1.16
CA MET A 167 1.52 -11.99 -0.08
C MET A 167 0.37 -12.04 0.94
N GLY A 168 -0.75 -12.69 0.60
CA GLY A 168 -1.99 -12.58 1.39
C GLY A 168 -1.87 -13.04 2.83
N THR A 169 -1.03 -14.03 3.11
CA THR A 169 -0.72 -14.51 4.47
C THR A 169 0.49 -13.82 5.10
N ALA A 170 1.34 -13.19 4.30
CA ALA A 170 2.58 -12.57 4.73
C ALA A 170 2.49 -11.03 4.81
N LEU A 171 1.51 -10.43 4.14
CA LEU A 171 1.39 -8.96 4.07
C LEU A 171 0.79 -8.34 5.34
N TYR A 172 -0.10 -9.06 6.02
CA TYR A 172 -0.94 -8.44 7.05
C TYR A 172 -1.18 -9.36 8.23
#